data_d0b333055060f7ce34373dc4f525bb8d
#
_entry.id   d0b333055060f7ce34373dc4f525bb8d
#
_cell.length_a   1.000
_cell.length_b   1.000
_cell.length_c   1.000
_cell.angle_alpha   90.00
_cell.angle_beta   90.00
_cell.angle_gamma   90.00
#
_symmetry.space_group_name_H-M   'P 1'
#
loop_
_entity.id
_entity.type
_entity.pdbx_description
1 polymer ?
#
loop_
_entity_poly.entity_id
_entity_poly.type
_entity_poly.pdbx_seq_one_letter_code
_entity_poly.pdbx_strand_id
1 'polypeptide(L)'
;SGSGKLVWPAEGSIVVAPADEAALKSVATVLAQDLKDLLDWNYTIRTGKPGKNDIYLSLMKPDKQLGKEGYVLTAGRYAGIEAPARQGVFWGTRSLLQILYNEKGQLPKGVARDWSQYPSRGFMLDVGRKFFTMDFLRQYVKILSFYKLNEFQIHLNDNGFVQFFDNDWNKTYAAFRLESERFPGLTAKDGSYTKKEFTDLQRLGMEYGVNVIPEIDIPAHSLAFTHYKPEKIGRAHV
;
A
#
# COMPACT_ATOMS: atom_id res chain seq x y z
N SER A 1 30.92 -0.15 6.64
CA SER A 1 30.29 1.16 6.42
C SER A 1 31.22 2.02 5.58
N GLY A 2 30.75 2.48 4.39
CA GLY A 2 31.49 3.42 3.54
C GLY A 2 31.40 4.84 4.12
N SER A 3 32.46 5.63 3.97
CA SER A 3 32.42 7.04 4.30
C SER A 3 31.99 7.85 3.08
N GLY A 4 31.10 8.85 3.29
CA GLY A 4 30.65 9.81 2.29
C GLY A 4 29.28 9.53 1.69
N LYS A 5 28.76 10.54 1.00
CA LYS A 5 27.47 10.51 0.27
C LYS A 5 27.73 10.62 -1.23
N LEU A 6 26.86 9.99 -2.01
CA LEU A 6 26.83 10.11 -3.47
C LEU A 6 25.69 11.07 -3.83
N VAL A 7 25.96 12.06 -4.67
CA VAL A 7 24.88 12.81 -5.32
C VAL A 7 24.30 11.89 -6.40
N TRP A 8 23.04 11.50 -6.22
CA TRP A 8 22.39 10.57 -7.11
C TRP A 8 21.72 11.33 -8.27
N PRO A 9 21.86 10.89 -9.51
CA PRO A 9 21.34 11.64 -10.65
C PRO A 9 19.81 11.55 -10.73
N ALA A 10 19.18 12.61 -11.22
CA ALA A 10 17.74 12.66 -11.46
C ALA A 10 17.29 11.86 -12.69
N GLU A 11 18.23 11.38 -13.49
CA GLU A 11 17.99 10.56 -14.68
C GLU A 11 18.91 9.33 -14.66
N GLY A 12 18.40 8.19 -15.13
CA GLY A 12 19.16 6.95 -15.13
C GLY A 12 18.34 5.73 -15.56
N SER A 13 18.82 4.55 -15.18
CA SER A 13 18.12 3.31 -15.46
C SER A 13 17.86 2.51 -14.18
N ILE A 14 16.67 1.92 -14.11
CA ILE A 14 16.37 0.80 -13.24
C ILE A 14 16.65 -0.47 -14.03
N VAL A 15 17.63 -1.22 -13.57
CA VAL A 15 18.13 -2.42 -14.26
C VAL A 15 17.67 -3.65 -13.51
N VAL A 16 16.95 -4.51 -14.18
CA VAL A 16 16.53 -5.80 -13.62
C VAL A 16 17.50 -6.90 -14.06
N ALA A 17 17.91 -7.76 -13.14
CA ALA A 17 18.71 -8.93 -13.49
C ALA A 17 17.98 -9.80 -14.53
N PRO A 18 18.65 -10.29 -15.59
CA PRO A 18 17.99 -11.04 -16.67
C PRO A 18 17.18 -12.25 -16.19
N ALA A 19 17.70 -12.98 -15.19
CA ALA A 19 17.03 -14.15 -14.64
C ALA A 19 15.74 -13.80 -13.85
N ASP A 20 15.60 -12.55 -13.42
CA ASP A 20 14.54 -12.10 -12.48
C ASP A 20 13.53 -11.17 -13.16
N GLU A 21 13.62 -10.96 -14.49
CA GLU A 21 12.79 -10.01 -15.21
C GLU A 21 11.30 -10.23 -14.98
N ALA A 22 10.81 -11.45 -15.10
CA ALA A 22 9.41 -11.79 -14.92
C ALA A 22 8.89 -11.44 -13.51
N ALA A 23 9.72 -11.62 -12.48
CA ALA A 23 9.36 -11.37 -11.08
C ALA A 23 9.45 -9.89 -10.70
N LEU A 24 10.41 -9.15 -11.25
CA LEU A 24 10.79 -7.82 -10.77
C LEU A 24 10.42 -6.66 -11.71
N LYS A 25 9.96 -6.92 -12.94
CA LYS A 25 9.57 -5.85 -13.88
C LYS A 25 8.51 -4.92 -13.29
N SER A 26 7.48 -5.48 -12.64
CA SER A 26 6.44 -4.68 -11.97
C SER A 26 7.00 -3.84 -10.81
N VAL A 27 7.97 -4.37 -10.06
CA VAL A 27 8.65 -3.62 -8.99
C VAL A 27 9.42 -2.43 -9.58
N ALA A 28 10.13 -2.65 -10.70
CA ALA A 28 10.84 -1.60 -11.39
C ALA A 28 9.88 -0.52 -11.93
N THR A 29 8.72 -0.91 -12.47
CA THR A 29 7.69 0.01 -12.97
C THR A 29 7.15 0.90 -11.85
N VAL A 30 6.79 0.32 -10.71
CA VAL A 30 6.33 1.08 -9.54
C VAL A 30 7.41 2.02 -9.04
N LEU A 31 8.67 1.56 -8.94
CA LEU A 31 9.78 2.42 -8.52
C LEU A 31 10.00 3.60 -9.47
N ALA A 32 9.96 3.39 -10.79
CA ALA A 32 10.12 4.46 -11.76
C ALA A 32 9.02 5.52 -11.63
N GLN A 33 7.77 5.08 -11.44
CA GLN A 33 6.65 5.98 -11.23
C GLN A 33 6.79 6.77 -9.92
N ASP A 34 7.19 6.11 -8.83
CA ASP A 34 7.35 6.78 -7.54
C ASP A 34 8.54 7.75 -7.52
N LEU A 35 9.62 7.46 -8.23
CA LEU A 35 10.72 8.41 -8.43
C LEU A 35 10.24 9.65 -9.19
N LYS A 36 9.36 9.47 -10.19
CA LYS A 36 8.74 10.58 -10.91
C LYS A 36 7.79 11.37 -10.02
N ASP A 37 6.88 10.69 -9.31
CA ASP A 37 5.84 11.33 -8.49
C ASP A 37 6.44 12.11 -7.29
N LEU A 38 7.47 11.57 -6.63
CA LEU A 38 8.03 12.12 -5.39
C LEU A 38 9.21 13.09 -5.60
N LEU A 39 10.02 12.87 -6.63
CA LEU A 39 11.28 13.58 -6.83
C LEU A 39 11.36 14.30 -8.18
N ASP A 40 10.38 14.12 -9.06
CA ASP A 40 10.39 14.55 -10.46
C ASP A 40 11.58 13.97 -11.26
N TRP A 41 11.98 12.73 -10.92
CA TRP A 41 13.09 12.04 -11.55
C TRP A 41 12.63 11.11 -12.68
N ASN A 42 13.44 10.98 -13.73
CA ASN A 42 13.10 10.19 -14.91
C ASN A 42 14.03 8.97 -15.02
N TYR A 43 13.49 7.78 -14.79
CA TYR A 43 14.22 6.53 -14.89
C TYR A 43 13.61 5.61 -15.93
N THR A 44 14.45 5.13 -16.85
CA THR A 44 14.08 4.07 -17.81
C THR A 44 14.26 2.69 -17.19
N ILE A 45 13.51 1.72 -17.68
CA ILE A 45 13.62 0.33 -17.21
C ILE A 45 14.28 -0.50 -18.30
N ARG A 46 15.28 -1.28 -17.92
CA ARG A 46 15.95 -2.23 -18.82
C ARG A 46 16.39 -3.49 -18.09
N THR A 47 16.65 -4.53 -18.83
CA THR A 47 17.23 -5.79 -18.34
C THR A 47 18.71 -5.85 -18.66
N GLY A 48 19.54 -6.37 -17.75
CA GLY A 48 20.96 -6.50 -18.00
C GLY A 48 21.85 -6.37 -16.77
N LYS A 49 23.09 -5.95 -16.99
CA LYS A 49 24.06 -5.64 -15.92
C LYS A 49 24.01 -4.14 -15.58
N PRO A 50 24.15 -3.77 -14.30
CA PRO A 50 24.14 -2.36 -13.89
C PRO A 50 25.42 -1.64 -14.33
N GLY A 51 25.24 -0.40 -14.78
CA GLY A 51 26.29 0.58 -14.99
C GLY A 51 26.50 1.47 -13.76
N LYS A 52 27.27 2.53 -13.94
CA LYS A 52 27.43 3.56 -12.92
C LYS A 52 26.11 4.33 -12.74
N ASN A 53 25.72 4.55 -11.47
CA ASN A 53 24.51 5.30 -11.08
C ASN A 53 23.17 4.64 -11.50
N ASP A 54 23.18 3.39 -11.94
CA ASP A 54 21.95 2.63 -12.12
C ASP A 54 21.35 2.18 -10.78
N ILE A 55 20.06 1.93 -10.76
CA ILE A 55 19.38 1.20 -9.67
C ILE A 55 19.24 -0.25 -10.15
N TYR A 56 19.80 -1.20 -9.42
CA TYR A 56 19.82 -2.62 -9.81
C TYR A 56 18.94 -3.44 -8.90
N LEU A 57 18.04 -4.23 -9.49
CA LEU A 57 17.11 -5.12 -8.79
C LEU A 57 17.41 -6.58 -9.14
N SER A 58 17.62 -7.42 -8.13
CA SER A 58 17.85 -8.85 -8.30
C SER A 58 17.31 -9.70 -7.16
N LEU A 59 17.08 -10.97 -7.43
CA LEU A 59 16.81 -11.98 -6.42
C LEU A 59 18.11 -12.64 -5.97
N MET A 60 18.17 -13.00 -4.71
CA MET A 60 19.29 -13.73 -4.13
C MET A 60 18.82 -15.10 -3.60
N LYS A 61 19.78 -15.95 -3.24
CA LYS A 61 19.48 -17.24 -2.61
C LYS A 61 18.68 -17.04 -1.31
N PRO A 62 17.85 -18.03 -0.92
CA PRO A 62 17.12 -17.98 0.35
C PRO A 62 18.03 -17.67 1.54
N ASP A 63 17.57 -16.76 2.38
CA ASP A 63 18.23 -16.33 3.61
C ASP A 63 17.21 -16.35 4.74
N LYS A 64 17.50 -17.11 5.81
CA LYS A 64 16.55 -17.31 6.91
C LYS A 64 16.24 -16.03 7.68
N GLN A 65 17.22 -15.14 7.82
CA GLN A 65 17.04 -13.89 8.58
C GLN A 65 16.25 -12.87 7.77
N LEU A 66 16.52 -12.76 6.46
CA LEU A 66 15.79 -11.86 5.57
C LEU A 66 14.36 -12.36 5.31
N GLY A 67 14.14 -13.66 5.27
CA GLY A 67 12.83 -14.23 4.98
C GLY A 67 12.28 -13.76 3.64
N LYS A 68 10.97 -13.49 3.60
CA LYS A 68 10.29 -13.03 2.36
C LYS A 68 10.31 -11.51 2.18
N GLU A 69 10.53 -10.75 3.24
CA GLU A 69 10.40 -9.29 3.23
C GLU A 69 11.73 -8.54 3.42
N GLY A 70 12.75 -9.22 3.91
CA GLY A 70 14.06 -8.60 4.10
C GLY A 70 14.84 -8.46 2.79
N TYR A 71 15.81 -7.57 2.80
CA TYR A 71 16.62 -7.20 1.64
C TYR A 71 18.01 -6.71 2.07
N VAL A 72 18.89 -6.62 1.08
CA VAL A 72 20.17 -5.94 1.17
C VAL A 72 20.15 -4.75 0.19
N LEU A 73 20.42 -3.57 0.70
CA LEU A 73 20.59 -2.34 -0.09
C LEU A 73 22.07 -1.96 -0.08
N THR A 74 22.69 -1.93 -1.24
CA THR A 74 24.09 -1.53 -1.43
C THR A 74 24.14 -0.20 -2.18
N ALA A 75 24.88 0.76 -1.68
CA ALA A 75 25.14 2.04 -2.33
C ALA A 75 26.61 2.22 -2.64
N GLY A 76 26.95 2.26 -3.92
CA GLY A 76 28.33 2.35 -4.42
C GLY A 76 28.36 2.87 -5.84
N ARG A 77 29.01 2.11 -6.74
CA ARG A 77 29.00 2.42 -8.18
C ARG A 77 27.58 2.48 -8.76
N TYR A 78 26.69 1.65 -8.23
CA TYR A 78 25.25 1.63 -8.48
C TYR A 78 24.51 1.40 -7.15
N ALA A 79 23.20 1.60 -7.11
CA ALA A 79 22.35 1.23 -5.98
C ALA A 79 21.80 -0.17 -6.24
N GLY A 80 22.30 -1.19 -5.53
CA GLY A 80 21.82 -2.57 -5.64
C GLY A 80 20.78 -2.88 -4.57
N ILE A 81 19.67 -3.51 -4.96
CA ILE A 81 18.65 -4.04 -4.06
C ILE A 81 18.49 -5.53 -4.36
N GLU A 82 18.86 -6.37 -3.39
CA GLU A 82 18.82 -7.82 -3.50
C GLU A 82 18.00 -8.40 -2.35
N ALA A 83 17.17 -9.39 -2.63
CA ALA A 83 16.35 -10.05 -1.62
C ALA A 83 16.04 -11.51 -2.00
N PRO A 84 15.70 -12.38 -1.02
CA PRO A 84 15.29 -13.75 -1.32
C PRO A 84 13.97 -13.85 -2.06
N ALA A 85 13.11 -12.80 -2.00
CA ALA A 85 11.82 -12.79 -2.65
C ALA A 85 11.48 -11.39 -3.22
N ARG A 86 10.54 -11.36 -4.19
CA ARG A 86 10.03 -10.13 -4.80
C ARG A 86 9.64 -9.06 -3.78
N GLN A 87 8.96 -9.48 -2.69
CA GLN A 87 8.49 -8.56 -1.66
C GLN A 87 9.64 -7.85 -0.95
N GLY A 88 10.73 -8.55 -0.66
CA GLY A 88 11.93 -7.94 -0.08
C GLY A 88 12.57 -6.92 -1.02
N VAL A 89 12.69 -7.23 -2.33
CA VAL A 89 13.17 -6.25 -3.31
C VAL A 89 12.27 -5.02 -3.32
N PHE A 90 10.95 -5.23 -3.29
CA PHE A 90 9.99 -4.12 -3.23
C PHE A 90 10.21 -3.25 -1.99
N TRP A 91 10.34 -3.83 -0.80
CA TRP A 91 10.61 -3.06 0.43
C TRP A 91 11.97 -2.35 0.40
N GLY A 92 12.96 -2.94 -0.23
CA GLY A 92 14.24 -2.28 -0.48
C GLY A 92 14.11 -1.02 -1.33
N THR A 93 13.21 -1.03 -2.33
CA THR A 93 12.91 0.19 -3.11
C THR A 93 12.29 1.29 -2.26
N ARG A 94 11.45 0.94 -1.28
CA ARG A 94 10.86 1.93 -0.34
C ARG A 94 11.95 2.60 0.50
N SER A 95 12.92 1.84 1.00
CA SER A 95 14.06 2.43 1.73
C SER A 95 14.91 3.33 0.84
N LEU A 96 15.20 2.92 -0.39
CA LEU A 96 15.93 3.78 -1.32
C LEU A 96 15.18 5.09 -1.57
N LEU A 97 13.86 5.05 -1.83
CA LEU A 97 13.02 6.23 -2.01
C LEU A 97 13.05 7.16 -0.79
N GLN A 98 12.89 6.60 0.43
CA GLN A 98 12.93 7.37 1.66
C GLN A 98 14.28 8.07 1.85
N ILE A 99 15.38 7.38 1.58
CA ILE A 99 16.73 7.97 1.67
C ILE A 99 16.86 9.10 0.66
N LEU A 100 16.52 8.88 -0.61
CA LEU A 100 16.65 9.89 -1.66
C LEU A 100 15.77 11.11 -1.38
N TYR A 101 14.55 10.89 -0.88
CA TYR A 101 13.62 11.97 -0.53
C TYR A 101 14.14 12.80 0.65
N ASN A 102 14.48 12.14 1.77
CA ASN A 102 14.89 12.83 2.99
C ASN A 102 16.27 13.49 2.86
N GLU A 103 17.18 12.87 2.13
CA GLU A 103 18.55 13.34 1.91
C GLU A 103 18.68 14.21 0.64
N LYS A 104 17.56 14.67 0.07
CA LYS A 104 17.52 15.55 -1.12
C LYS A 104 18.38 15.04 -2.27
N GLY A 105 18.22 13.77 -2.62
CA GLY A 105 18.96 13.12 -3.69
C GLY A 105 20.35 12.64 -3.34
N GLN A 106 20.74 12.67 -2.06
CA GLN A 106 22.02 12.13 -1.62
C GLN A 106 21.83 10.69 -1.12
N LEU A 107 22.70 9.79 -1.55
CA LEU A 107 22.71 8.39 -1.12
C LEU A 107 23.99 8.10 -0.30
N PRO A 108 23.88 7.78 1.00
CA PRO A 108 25.04 7.39 1.81
C PRO A 108 25.68 6.10 1.24
N LYS A 109 27.00 6.10 1.11
CA LYS A 109 27.74 4.91 0.68
C LYS A 109 27.71 3.83 1.74
N GLY A 110 27.49 2.59 1.34
CA GLY A 110 27.56 1.45 2.25
C GLY A 110 26.62 0.33 1.89
N VAL A 111 26.40 -0.54 2.86
CA VAL A 111 25.49 -1.69 2.77
C VAL A 111 24.55 -1.64 3.97
N ALA A 112 23.27 -1.72 3.70
CA ALA A 112 22.23 -1.88 4.70
C ALA A 112 21.58 -3.26 4.49
N ARG A 113 21.43 -4.02 5.57
CA ARG A 113 20.70 -5.28 5.62
C ARG A 113 19.52 -5.08 6.56
N ASP A 114 18.32 -5.25 6.07
CA ASP A 114 17.10 -4.88 6.78
C ASP A 114 16.01 -5.94 6.59
N TRP A 115 15.19 -6.16 7.61
CA TRP A 115 14.07 -7.08 7.60
C TRP A 115 12.99 -6.64 8.57
N SER A 116 11.77 -7.06 8.33
CA SER A 116 10.64 -6.73 9.18
C SER A 116 10.69 -7.54 10.49
N GLN A 117 10.48 -6.86 11.62
CA GLN A 117 10.33 -7.50 12.94
C GLN A 117 8.92 -8.08 13.14
N TYR A 118 7.92 -7.48 12.49
CA TYR A 118 6.51 -7.87 12.59
C TYR A 118 5.98 -8.26 11.22
N PRO A 119 5.37 -9.45 11.08
CA PRO A 119 4.84 -9.91 9.80
C PRO A 119 3.59 -9.13 9.35
N SER A 120 2.78 -8.63 10.29
CA SER A 120 1.61 -7.80 10.04
C SER A 120 1.88 -6.37 10.50
N ARG A 121 1.70 -5.41 9.60
CA ARG A 121 1.87 -3.97 9.83
C ARG A 121 0.73 -3.26 9.13
N GLY A 122 -0.39 -3.16 9.85
CA GLY A 122 -1.64 -2.70 9.29
C GLY A 122 -2.07 -1.31 9.75
N PHE A 123 -2.99 -0.77 9.00
CA PHE A 123 -3.77 0.40 9.36
C PHE A 123 -5.24 0.15 8.98
N MET A 124 -6.15 0.57 9.85
CA MET A 124 -7.59 0.52 9.60
C MET A 124 -8.13 1.93 9.36
N LEU A 125 -8.97 2.09 8.35
CA LEU A 125 -9.67 3.33 8.07
C LEU A 125 -11.18 3.09 8.10
N ASP A 126 -11.87 3.86 8.94
CA ASP A 126 -13.32 3.89 9.00
C ASP A 126 -13.88 4.78 7.87
N VAL A 127 -14.36 4.14 6.82
CA VAL A 127 -15.08 4.81 5.72
C VAL A 127 -16.59 4.74 5.91
N GLY A 128 -17.07 3.94 6.87
CA GLY A 128 -18.47 3.82 7.23
C GLY A 128 -19.01 5.14 7.79
N ARG A 129 -18.41 5.65 8.86
CA ARG A 129 -18.84 6.93 9.48
C ARG A 129 -18.59 8.13 8.61
N LYS A 130 -17.54 8.12 7.79
CA LYS A 130 -17.26 9.21 6.86
C LYS A 130 -16.79 8.66 5.52
N PHE A 131 -17.42 9.10 4.44
CA PHE A 131 -16.99 8.73 3.09
C PHE A 131 -15.65 9.37 2.74
N PHE A 132 -14.76 8.57 2.17
CA PHE A 132 -13.52 9.00 1.54
C PHE A 132 -13.56 8.62 0.06
N THR A 133 -13.08 9.51 -0.80
CA THR A 133 -13.07 9.23 -2.25
C THR A 133 -12.13 8.07 -2.59
N MET A 134 -12.39 7.40 -3.70
CA MET A 134 -11.51 6.32 -4.18
C MET A 134 -10.09 6.82 -4.47
N ASP A 135 -9.94 8.06 -4.92
CA ASP A 135 -8.62 8.67 -5.14
C ASP A 135 -7.85 8.86 -3.84
N PHE A 136 -8.54 9.25 -2.75
CA PHE A 136 -7.93 9.30 -1.43
C PHE A 136 -7.43 7.91 -0.99
N LEU A 137 -8.24 6.86 -1.17
CA LEU A 137 -7.85 5.50 -0.79
C LEU A 137 -6.65 5.00 -1.61
N ARG A 138 -6.59 5.33 -2.91
CA ARG A 138 -5.43 5.01 -3.76
C ARG A 138 -4.16 5.70 -3.27
N GLN A 139 -4.24 6.99 -2.93
CA GLN A 139 -3.11 7.71 -2.35
C GLN A 139 -2.70 7.12 -0.99
N TYR A 140 -3.69 6.70 -0.19
CA TYR A 140 -3.42 6.10 1.10
C TYR A 140 -2.67 4.76 0.98
N VAL A 141 -3.00 3.92 0.01
CA VAL A 141 -2.22 2.71 -0.33
C VAL A 141 -0.75 3.05 -0.62
N LYS A 142 -0.49 4.10 -1.41
CA LYS A 142 0.88 4.55 -1.71
C LYS A 142 1.62 5.02 -0.46
N ILE A 143 0.94 5.76 0.43
CA ILE A 143 1.50 6.23 1.71
C ILE A 143 1.83 5.05 2.61
N LEU A 144 0.92 4.10 2.79
CA LEU A 144 1.16 2.89 3.59
C LEU A 144 2.35 2.11 3.06
N SER A 145 2.41 1.91 1.74
CA SER A 145 3.54 1.28 1.05
C SER A 145 4.85 2.00 1.29
N PHE A 146 4.87 3.34 1.22
CA PHE A 146 6.07 4.14 1.49
C PHE A 146 6.64 3.86 2.87
N TYR A 147 5.78 3.69 3.88
CA TYR A 147 6.16 3.34 5.26
C TYR A 147 6.27 1.82 5.50
N LYS A 148 6.22 0.99 4.46
CA LYS A 148 6.32 -0.48 4.52
C LYS A 148 5.23 -1.14 5.37
N LEU A 149 4.04 -0.52 5.49
CA LEU A 149 2.87 -1.20 5.99
C LEU A 149 2.34 -2.14 4.90
N ASN A 150 1.87 -3.33 5.30
CA ASN A 150 1.47 -4.39 4.38
C ASN A 150 -0.01 -4.78 4.46
N GLU A 151 -0.78 -4.13 5.32
CA GLU A 151 -2.22 -4.37 5.45
C GLU A 151 -2.97 -3.04 5.54
N PHE A 152 -4.05 -2.93 4.77
CA PHE A 152 -4.99 -1.81 4.82
C PHE A 152 -6.40 -2.34 4.98
N GLN A 153 -6.92 -2.30 6.21
CA GLN A 153 -8.27 -2.69 6.54
C GLN A 153 -9.22 -1.51 6.32
N ILE A 154 -10.26 -1.73 5.53
CA ILE A 154 -11.26 -0.72 5.20
C ILE A 154 -12.58 -1.13 5.85
N HIS A 155 -12.95 -0.40 6.90
CA HIS A 155 -14.18 -0.60 7.67
C HIS A 155 -15.36 0.01 6.91
N LEU A 156 -16.12 -0.86 6.21
CA LEU A 156 -17.08 -0.46 5.18
C LEU A 156 -18.45 -0.05 5.71
N ASN A 157 -18.79 -0.44 6.94
CA ASN A 157 -20.08 -0.11 7.53
C ASN A 157 -19.96 0.32 8.98
N ASP A 158 -20.66 1.37 9.32
CA ASP A 158 -20.77 1.83 10.69
C ASP A 158 -21.99 2.78 10.86
N ASN A 159 -22.22 3.18 12.09
CA ASN A 159 -23.26 4.13 12.45
C ASN A 159 -22.71 5.30 13.29
N GLY A 160 -23.40 6.41 13.21
CA GLY A 160 -23.13 7.57 14.04
C GLY A 160 -23.39 7.27 15.52
N PHE A 161 -22.94 8.17 16.38
CA PHE A 161 -23.19 8.08 17.81
C PHE A 161 -24.61 8.61 18.10
N VAL A 162 -25.47 7.76 18.64
CA VAL A 162 -26.91 8.02 18.84
C VAL A 162 -27.21 9.33 19.58
N GLN A 163 -26.34 9.74 20.49
CA GLN A 163 -26.49 11.00 21.25
C GLN A 163 -26.49 12.27 20.37
N PHE A 164 -25.92 12.19 19.17
CA PHE A 164 -25.97 13.29 18.20
C PHE A 164 -27.23 13.28 17.32
N PHE A 165 -28.13 12.31 17.52
CA PHE A 165 -29.34 12.08 16.76
C PHE A 165 -30.56 11.96 17.68
N ASP A 166 -30.69 12.86 18.65
CA ASP A 166 -31.80 12.92 19.65
C ASP A 166 -31.93 11.60 20.48
N ASN A 167 -30.90 10.82 20.62
CA ASN A 167 -30.91 9.47 21.19
C ASN A 167 -31.92 8.53 20.50
N ASP A 168 -32.16 8.75 19.20
CA ASP A 168 -33.11 7.97 18.40
C ASP A 168 -32.33 7.16 17.33
N TRP A 169 -32.31 5.86 17.46
CA TRP A 169 -31.63 4.95 16.51
C TRP A 169 -32.26 5.01 15.11
N ASN A 170 -33.52 5.36 14.96
CA ASN A 170 -34.14 5.50 13.63
C ASN A 170 -33.66 6.75 12.89
N LYS A 171 -33.18 7.75 13.63
CA LYS A 171 -32.59 8.99 13.08
C LYS A 171 -31.10 8.90 12.95
N THR A 172 -30.46 7.95 13.67
CA THR A 172 -29.02 7.81 13.70
C THR A 172 -28.47 7.49 12.30
N TYR A 173 -27.49 8.27 11.88
CA TYR A 173 -26.79 8.02 10.63
C TYR A 173 -26.22 6.61 10.61
N ALA A 174 -26.35 5.93 9.47
CA ALA A 174 -25.77 4.62 9.24
C ALA A 174 -25.38 4.46 7.77
N ALA A 175 -24.25 3.83 7.52
CA ALA A 175 -23.75 3.66 6.17
C ALA A 175 -23.20 2.26 5.94
N PHE A 176 -23.36 1.79 4.72
CA PHE A 176 -22.66 0.68 4.10
C PHE A 176 -22.10 1.17 2.76
N ARG A 177 -20.81 0.99 2.51
CA ARG A 177 -20.10 1.69 1.43
C ARG A 177 -19.89 0.88 0.17
N LEU A 178 -20.03 -0.45 0.18
CA LEU A 178 -19.79 -1.27 -1.00
C LEU A 178 -21.11 -1.55 -1.74
N GLU A 179 -21.18 -1.21 -3.02
CA GLU A 179 -22.35 -1.48 -3.84
C GLU A 179 -22.65 -2.97 -4.00
N SER A 180 -23.91 -3.31 -3.94
CA SER A 180 -24.39 -4.69 -4.06
C SER A 180 -25.62 -4.78 -4.97
N GLU A 181 -25.48 -5.48 -6.07
CA GLU A 181 -26.60 -5.81 -6.96
C GLU A 181 -27.64 -6.71 -6.28
N ARG A 182 -27.18 -7.56 -5.35
CA ARG A 182 -28.07 -8.45 -4.59
C ARG A 182 -28.92 -7.71 -3.56
N PHE A 183 -28.45 -6.56 -3.09
CA PHE A 183 -29.11 -5.74 -2.06
C PHE A 183 -29.21 -4.28 -2.53
N PRO A 184 -30.02 -4.02 -3.57
CA PRO A 184 -30.18 -2.66 -4.09
C PRO A 184 -30.79 -1.74 -3.04
N GLY A 185 -30.22 -0.55 -2.86
CA GLY A 185 -30.67 0.44 -1.88
C GLY A 185 -30.07 0.29 -0.47
N LEU A 186 -29.23 -0.72 -0.22
CA LEU A 186 -28.48 -0.84 1.04
C LEU A 186 -27.38 0.21 1.17
N THR A 187 -26.79 0.58 0.05
CA THR A 187 -25.59 1.45 0.02
C THR A 187 -25.93 2.89 0.42
N ALA A 188 -25.06 3.52 1.17
CA ALA A 188 -25.20 4.90 1.61
C ALA A 188 -25.29 5.89 0.44
N LYS A 189 -26.17 6.91 0.56
CA LYS A 189 -26.44 7.89 -0.51
C LYS A 189 -25.39 9.00 -0.59
N ASP A 190 -24.65 9.23 0.47
CA ASP A 190 -23.60 10.25 0.58
C ASP A 190 -22.25 9.83 0.00
N GLY A 191 -22.14 8.57 -0.44
CA GLY A 191 -20.98 8.02 -1.12
C GLY A 191 -20.85 6.52 -0.96
N SER A 192 -20.36 5.87 -2.02
CA SER A 192 -20.17 4.42 -2.07
C SER A 192 -19.03 4.07 -3.02
N TYR A 193 -18.65 2.81 -3.01
CA TYR A 193 -17.67 2.21 -3.92
C TYR A 193 -18.33 1.12 -4.74
N THR A 194 -18.11 1.14 -6.03
CA THR A 194 -18.48 0.01 -6.90
C THR A 194 -17.58 -1.17 -6.61
N LYS A 195 -18.05 -2.38 -6.89
CA LYS A 195 -17.21 -3.60 -6.82
C LYS A 195 -15.96 -3.48 -7.68
N LYS A 196 -16.10 -2.84 -8.86
CA LYS A 196 -14.98 -2.64 -9.77
C LYS A 196 -13.92 -1.73 -9.15
N GLU A 197 -14.30 -0.58 -8.63
CA GLU A 197 -13.38 0.37 -7.97
C GLU A 197 -12.65 -0.29 -6.80
N PHE A 198 -13.38 -1.06 -5.97
CA PHE A 198 -12.78 -1.74 -4.84
C PHE A 198 -11.81 -2.85 -5.28
N THR A 199 -12.16 -3.62 -6.31
CA THR A 199 -11.27 -4.63 -6.91
C THR A 199 -10.01 -3.98 -7.50
N ASP A 200 -10.15 -2.85 -8.18
CA ASP A 200 -9.02 -2.11 -8.73
C ASP A 200 -8.12 -1.54 -7.61
N LEU A 201 -8.70 -1.11 -6.48
CA LEU A 201 -7.94 -0.72 -5.29
C LEU A 201 -7.15 -1.90 -4.69
N GLN A 202 -7.76 -3.09 -4.63
CA GLN A 202 -7.04 -4.30 -4.17
C GLN A 202 -5.88 -4.67 -5.10
N ARG A 203 -6.06 -4.55 -6.42
CA ARG A 203 -4.99 -4.77 -7.40
C ARG A 203 -3.85 -3.77 -7.22
N LEU A 204 -4.19 -2.48 -7.05
CA LEU A 204 -3.21 -1.45 -6.72
C LEU A 204 -2.46 -1.81 -5.43
N GLY A 205 -3.18 -2.23 -4.39
CA GLY A 205 -2.58 -2.70 -3.14
C GLY A 205 -1.55 -3.81 -3.37
N MET A 206 -1.88 -4.82 -4.17
CA MET A 206 -0.96 -5.92 -4.51
C MET A 206 0.31 -5.43 -5.23
N GLU A 207 0.19 -4.44 -6.12
CA GLU A 207 1.33 -3.82 -6.79
C GLU A 207 2.25 -3.09 -5.81
N TYR A 208 1.66 -2.40 -4.83
CA TYR A 208 2.33 -1.64 -3.79
C TYR A 208 2.67 -2.44 -2.53
N GLY A 209 2.48 -3.77 -2.54
CA GLY A 209 2.80 -4.65 -1.42
C GLY A 209 1.86 -4.52 -0.21
N VAL A 210 0.68 -3.94 -0.40
CA VAL A 210 -0.35 -3.70 0.61
C VAL A 210 -1.57 -4.59 0.34
N ASN A 211 -1.92 -5.44 1.29
CA ASN A 211 -3.15 -6.23 1.24
C ASN A 211 -4.34 -5.36 1.66
N VAL A 212 -5.25 -5.07 0.74
CA VAL A 212 -6.46 -4.29 1.02
C VAL A 212 -7.57 -5.23 1.48
N ILE A 213 -7.97 -5.12 2.74
CA ILE A 213 -8.90 -6.01 3.43
C ILE A 213 -10.25 -5.30 3.60
N PRO A 214 -11.33 -5.75 2.93
CA PRO A 214 -12.68 -5.25 3.22
C PRO A 214 -13.16 -5.80 4.56
N GLU A 215 -13.63 -4.93 5.41
CA GLU A 215 -14.28 -5.30 6.68
C GLU A 215 -15.76 -4.98 6.63
N ILE A 216 -16.58 -5.97 6.98
CA ILE A 216 -18.02 -5.83 7.17
C ILE A 216 -18.34 -6.31 8.58
N ASP A 217 -18.76 -5.38 9.42
CA ASP A 217 -18.97 -5.62 10.84
C ASP A 217 -20.40 -6.00 11.15
N ILE A 218 -20.56 -7.08 11.93
CA ILE A 218 -21.83 -7.58 12.47
C ILE A 218 -21.57 -8.34 13.79
N PRO A 219 -22.51 -8.33 14.73
CA PRO A 219 -23.80 -7.62 14.76
C PRO A 219 -23.68 -6.16 15.20
N ALA A 220 -22.55 -5.73 15.78
CA ALA A 220 -22.29 -4.32 16.06
C ALA A 220 -22.02 -3.54 14.77
N HIS A 221 -22.07 -2.21 14.82
CA HIS A 221 -21.80 -1.31 13.68
C HIS A 221 -22.66 -1.59 12.44
N SER A 222 -23.82 -2.23 12.61
CA SER A 222 -24.64 -2.80 11.53
C SER A 222 -26.00 -2.14 11.33
N LEU A 223 -26.17 -0.91 11.83
CA LEU A 223 -27.46 -0.19 11.76
C LEU A 223 -27.94 0.03 10.33
N ALA A 224 -27.04 0.16 9.36
CA ALA A 224 -27.39 0.24 7.94
C ALA A 224 -28.16 -0.99 7.45
N PHE A 225 -27.80 -2.19 7.92
CA PHE A 225 -28.52 -3.43 7.57
C PHE A 225 -29.90 -3.48 8.26
N THR A 226 -29.98 -3.02 9.52
CA THR A 226 -31.24 -2.93 10.28
C THR A 226 -32.20 -1.93 9.62
N HIS A 227 -31.72 -0.78 9.19
CA HIS A 227 -32.54 0.20 8.45
C HIS A 227 -33.01 -0.33 7.10
N TYR A 228 -32.16 -1.13 6.43
CA TYR A 228 -32.49 -1.72 5.13
C TYR A 228 -33.57 -2.81 5.20
N LYS A 229 -33.50 -3.68 6.22
CA LYS A 229 -34.47 -4.78 6.44
C LYS A 229 -34.75 -5.00 7.92
N PRO A 230 -35.54 -4.12 8.54
CA PRO A 230 -35.81 -4.19 9.97
C PRO A 230 -36.55 -5.45 10.41
N GLU A 231 -37.30 -6.09 9.49
CA GLU A 231 -38.04 -7.32 9.76
C GLU A 231 -37.15 -8.58 9.83
N LYS A 232 -35.93 -8.53 9.29
CA LYS A 232 -35.00 -9.68 9.22
C LYS A 232 -33.85 -9.62 10.22
N ILE A 233 -33.48 -8.40 10.59
CA ILE A 233 -32.32 -8.15 11.44
C ILE A 233 -32.86 -7.41 12.67
N GLY A 234 -33.01 -8.11 13.78
CA GLY A 234 -33.31 -7.47 15.06
C GLY A 234 -32.27 -6.39 15.36
N ARG A 235 -32.65 -5.35 16.11
CA ARG A 235 -31.70 -4.30 16.52
C ARG A 235 -30.61 -4.97 17.36
N ALA A 236 -29.51 -5.30 16.71
CA ALA A 236 -28.29 -5.67 17.41
C ALA A 236 -27.89 -4.46 18.26
N HIS A 237 -27.53 -4.71 19.48
CA HIS A 237 -27.07 -3.66 20.37
C HIS A 237 -25.88 -2.95 19.74
N VAL A 238 -26.05 -1.69 19.55
CA VAL A 238 -25.08 -0.76 19.02
C VAL A 238 -24.27 -0.20 20.19
#